data_00724b1abc2161d43f3a73db6707e524
#
_entry.id   00724b1abc2161d43f3a73db6707e524
#
_cell.length_a   1.000
_cell.length_b   1.000
_cell.length_c   1.000
_cell.angle_alpha   90.00
_cell.angle_beta   90.00
_cell.angle_gamma   90.00
#
_symmetry.space_group_name_H-M   'P 1'
#
loop_
_entity.id
_entity.type
_entity.pdbx_description
1 polymer ?
#
loop_
_entity_poly.entity_id
_entity_poly.type
_entity_poly.pdbx_seq_one_letter_code
_entity_poly.pdbx_strand_id
1 'polypeptide(L)' 'VTKLISEINFMTPAHQGDVIEFGLELVSLGHSSITVSCQVRNKMTQAPVVSIDKMVFVHVNAQGLPVPHGIRANAA' A
#
# COMPACT_ATOMS: atom_id res chain seq x y z
N VAL A 1 -7.96 5.55 8.33
CA VAL A 1 -6.64 5.80 8.94
C VAL A 1 -5.71 4.63 8.70
N THR A 2 -4.44 4.92 8.69
CA THR A 2 -3.41 3.88 8.60
C THR A 2 -3.24 3.23 9.95
N LYS A 3 -3.40 1.92 10.02
CA LYS A 3 -3.26 1.18 11.26
C LYS A 3 -1.89 0.53 11.41
N LEU A 4 -1.37 0.00 10.32
CA LEU A 4 -0.13 -0.77 10.35
C LEU A 4 0.60 -0.63 9.02
N ILE A 5 1.90 -0.46 9.13
CA ILE A 5 2.80 -0.63 7.99
C ILE A 5 3.79 -1.69 8.42
N SER A 6 3.90 -2.75 7.65
CA SER A 6 4.85 -3.82 7.92
C SER A 6 6.26 -3.38 7.53
N GLU A 7 7.16 -4.33 7.49
CA GLU A 7 8.54 -4.09 7.14
C GLU A 7 8.68 -3.30 5.83
N ILE A 8 9.45 -2.23 5.89
CA ILE A 8 9.78 -1.41 4.72
C ILE A 8 11.21 -1.74 4.33
N ASN A 9 11.39 -2.20 3.10
CA ASN A 9 12.69 -2.56 2.58
C ASN A 9 13.17 -1.50 1.59
N PHE A 10 14.28 -0.86 1.91
CA PHE A 10 14.95 0.09 1.02
C PHE A 10 16.03 -0.67 0.27
N MET A 11 15.93 -0.69 -1.05
CA MET A 11 16.78 -1.54 -1.89
C MET A 11 17.83 -0.76 -2.65
N THR A 12 17.39 0.14 -3.54
CA THR A 12 18.32 0.96 -4.29
C THR A 12 17.96 2.44 -4.10
N PRO A 13 18.97 3.33 -4.12
CA PRO A 13 18.69 4.74 -4.00
C PRO A 13 18.01 5.29 -5.24
N ALA A 14 17.15 6.28 -5.03
CA ALA A 14 16.59 7.09 -6.10
C ALA A 14 17.34 8.41 -6.13
N HIS A 15 17.58 8.93 -7.33
CA HIS A 15 18.32 10.16 -7.55
C HIS A 15 17.44 11.19 -8.23
N GLN A 16 17.83 12.45 -8.10
CA GLN A 16 17.14 13.53 -8.79
C GLN A 16 17.15 13.26 -10.30
N GLY A 17 16.00 13.44 -10.92
CA GLY A 17 15.82 13.16 -12.34
C GLY A 17 15.31 11.76 -12.65
N ASP A 18 15.30 10.87 -11.67
CA ASP A 18 14.73 9.54 -11.84
C ASP A 18 13.21 9.60 -11.93
N VAL A 19 12.63 8.72 -12.73
CA VAL A 19 11.20 8.53 -12.79
C VAL A 19 10.85 7.32 -11.92
N ILE A 20 10.02 7.55 -10.92
CA ILE A 20 9.65 6.53 -9.94
C ILE A 20 8.23 6.04 -10.23
N GLU A 21 8.07 4.74 -10.25
CA GLU A 21 6.78 4.09 -10.48
C GLU A 21 6.33 3.40 -9.20
N PHE A 22 5.08 3.69 -8.80
CA PHE A 22 4.46 3.06 -7.64
C PHE A 22 3.47 1.99 -8.10
N GLY A 23 3.60 0.80 -7.58
CA GLY A 23 2.64 -0.27 -7.80
C GLY A 23 1.96 -0.62 -6.48
N LEU A 24 0.63 -0.55 -6.46
CA LEU A 24 -0.17 -0.95 -5.32
C LEU A 24 -0.99 -2.17 -5.69
N GLU A 25 -1.07 -3.12 -4.77
CA GLU A 25 -1.82 -4.34 -4.99
C GLU A 25 -2.68 -4.64 -3.78
N LEU A 26 -3.95 -4.95 -4.01
CA LEU A 26 -4.86 -5.33 -2.94
C LEU A 26 -4.50 -6.74 -2.48
N VAL A 27 -4.17 -6.87 -1.20
CA VAL A 27 -3.82 -8.16 -0.60
C VAL A 27 -5.05 -8.82 -0.01
N SER A 28 -5.83 -8.08 0.77
CA SER A 28 -7.03 -8.62 1.39
C SER A 28 -7.98 -7.51 1.80
N LEU A 29 -9.26 -7.88 1.94
CA LEU A 29 -10.29 -7.01 2.47
C LEU A 29 -10.85 -7.62 3.74
N GLY A 30 -10.76 -6.90 4.86
CA GLY A 30 -11.48 -7.21 6.08
C GLY A 30 -12.83 -6.49 6.09
N HIS A 31 -13.52 -6.55 7.23
CA HIS A 31 -14.81 -5.89 7.38
C HIS A 31 -14.68 -4.36 7.37
N SER A 32 -13.74 -3.84 8.12
CA SER A 32 -13.44 -2.41 8.20
C SER A 32 -12.01 -2.08 7.75
N SER A 33 -11.22 -3.08 7.35
CA SER A 33 -9.82 -2.90 7.00
C SER A 33 -9.56 -3.23 5.53
N ILE A 34 -8.54 -2.60 4.99
CA ILE A 34 -8.04 -2.83 3.64
C ILE A 34 -6.54 -3.03 3.76
N THR A 35 -6.04 -4.14 3.23
CA THR A 35 -4.62 -4.44 3.23
C THR A 35 -4.10 -4.38 1.81
N VAL A 36 -3.06 -3.59 1.61
CA VAL A 36 -2.40 -3.45 0.31
C VAL A 36 -0.91 -3.68 0.44
N SER A 37 -0.28 -4.10 -0.62
CA SER A 37 1.18 -4.09 -0.76
C SER A 37 1.58 -2.94 -1.66
N CYS A 38 2.80 -2.46 -1.48
CA CYS A 38 3.33 -1.37 -2.29
C CYS A 38 4.72 -1.73 -2.77
N GLN A 39 4.97 -1.52 -4.04
CA GLN A 39 6.30 -1.64 -4.61
C GLN A 39 6.63 -0.37 -5.36
N VAL A 40 7.83 0.13 -5.14
CA VAL A 40 8.33 1.33 -5.78
C VAL A 40 9.57 0.96 -6.56
N ARG A 41 9.60 1.30 -7.82
CA ARG A 41 10.75 1.00 -8.66
C ARG A 41 11.13 2.19 -9.53
N ASN A 42 12.36 2.16 -9.99
CA ASN A 42 12.81 3.11 -11.00
C ASN A 42 12.24 2.67 -12.35
N LYS A 43 11.44 3.51 -12.96
CA LYS A 43 10.77 3.16 -14.21
C LYS A 43 11.75 2.94 -15.35
N MET A 44 12.87 3.63 -15.36
CA MET A 44 13.85 3.56 -16.45
C MET A 44 14.73 2.33 -16.34
N THR A 45 15.18 1.99 -15.13
CA THR A 45 16.10 0.87 -14.93
C THR A 45 15.39 -0.41 -14.49
N GLN A 46 14.14 -0.30 -14.05
CA GLN A 46 13.35 -1.37 -13.43
C GLN A 46 13.92 -1.84 -12.10
N ALA A 47 14.87 -1.12 -11.53
CA ALA A 47 15.45 -1.47 -10.24
C ALA A 47 14.45 -1.18 -9.12
N PRO A 48 14.27 -2.12 -8.18
CA PRO A 48 13.39 -1.88 -7.03
C PRO A 48 14.02 -0.85 -6.10
N VAL A 49 13.22 0.11 -5.65
CA VAL A 49 13.66 1.16 -4.74
C VAL A 49 13.17 0.89 -3.32
N VAL A 50 11.89 0.63 -3.17
CA VAL A 50 11.27 0.36 -1.88
C VAL A 50 10.22 -0.73 -2.07
N SER A 51 10.10 -1.62 -1.11
CA SER A 51 8.95 -2.53 -1.05
C SER A 51 8.35 -2.53 0.34
N ILE A 52 7.02 -2.58 0.39
CA ILE A 52 6.25 -2.67 1.63
C ILE A 52 5.28 -3.84 1.46
N ASP A 53 5.44 -4.86 2.29
CA ASP A 53 4.65 -6.09 2.16
C ASP A 53 3.18 -5.86 2.51
N LYS A 54 2.93 -5.06 3.54
CA LYS A 54 1.58 -4.79 4.00
C LYS A 54 1.43 -3.37 4.50
N MET A 55 0.37 -2.73 4.05
CA MET A 55 -0.16 -1.52 4.68
C MET A 55 -1.63 -1.77 4.98
N VAL A 56 -2.01 -1.64 6.23
CA VAL A 56 -3.39 -1.86 6.66
C VAL A 56 -4.04 -0.53 6.95
N PHE A 57 -5.12 -0.26 6.22
CA PHE A 57 -5.95 0.92 6.42
C PHE A 57 -7.26 0.49 7.05
N VAL A 58 -7.76 1.26 7.99
CA VAL A 58 -9.02 0.98 8.68
C VAL A 58 -9.98 2.12 8.41
N HIS A 59 -11.18 1.78 7.96
CA HIS A 59 -12.26 2.73 7.78
C HIS A 59 -12.89 3.04 9.14
N VAL A 60 -12.91 4.30 9.51
CA VAL A 60 -13.44 4.73 10.79
C VAL A 60 -14.52 5.77 10.59
N ASN A 61 -15.40 5.88 11.59
CA ASN A 61 -16.43 6.92 11.60
C ASN A 61 -15.88 8.24 12.21
N ALA A 62 -16.74 9.21 12.38
CA ALA A 62 -16.37 10.53 12.93
C ALA A 62 -15.80 10.45 14.35
N GLN A 63 -16.12 9.39 15.09
CA GLN A 63 -15.63 9.16 16.45
C GLN A 63 -14.35 8.34 16.48
N GLY A 64 -13.81 7.96 15.32
CA GLY A 64 -12.60 7.16 15.23
C GLY A 64 -12.80 5.67 15.46
N LEU A 65 -14.03 5.19 15.46
CA LEU A 65 -14.34 3.78 15.66
C LEU A 65 -14.35 3.05 14.30
N PRO A 66 -13.81 1.81 14.25
CA PRO A 66 -13.86 1.02 13.01
C PRO A 66 -15.29 0.74 12.59
N VAL A 67 -15.56 0.96 11.30
CA VAL A 67 -16.86 0.68 10.69
C VAL A 67 -16.65 0.02 9.34
N PRO A 68 -17.63 -0.76 8.84
CA PRO A 68 -17.52 -1.41 7.55
C PRO A 68 -17.26 -0.40 6.44
N HIS A 69 -16.32 -0.71 5.56
CA HIS A 69 -15.99 0.16 4.42
C HIS A 69 -16.93 -0.06 3.22
N GLY A 70 -17.63 -1.19 3.20
CA GLY A 70 -18.55 -1.48 2.10
C GLY A 70 -17.86 -1.85 0.78
N ILE A 71 -16.54 -1.95 0.77
CA ILE A 71 -15.78 -2.27 -0.42
C ILE A 71 -15.75 -3.79 -0.59
N ARG A 72 -15.96 -4.23 -1.82
CA ARG A 72 -15.87 -5.65 -2.16
C ARG A 72 -14.80 -5.86 -3.20
N ALA A 73 -14.06 -6.95 -3.06
CA ALA A 73 -13.17 -7.36 -4.13
C ALA A 73 -14.03 -7.71 -5.35
N ASN A 74 -13.75 -7.05 -6.46
CA ASN A 74 -14.49 -7.31 -7.68
C ASN A 74 -13.89 -8.53 -8.37
N ALA A 75 -14.72 -9.54 -8.57
CA ALA A 75 -14.30 -10.78 -9.19
C ALA A 75 -14.22 -10.70 -10.72
N ALA A 76 -14.70 -9.63 -11.29
CA ALA A 76 -14.70 -9.48 -12.75
C ALA A 76 -13.31 -9.14 -13.27
#